data_14188b32c855acfa29b495a7e0511e0c
#
_entry.id   14188b32c855acfa29b495a7e0511e0c
#
_cell.length_a   1.000
_cell.length_b   1.000
_cell.length_c   1.000
_cell.angle_alpha   90.00
_cell.angle_beta   90.00
_cell.angle_gamma   90.00
#
_symmetry.space_group_name_H-M   'P 1'
#
loop_
_entity.id
_entity.type
_entity.pdbx_description
1 polymer ?
#
loop_
_entity_poly.entity_id
_entity_poly.type
_entity_poly.pdbx_seq_one_letter_code
_entity_poly.pdbx_strand_id
1 'polypeptide(L)'
;MFPAVTELIPHRSPFLFVDEIVSETADGLVARRTWRADEFFYQGHYPGAPITPGVLLCESVFQTGALFMALQARAAGSKPGEGVPLMAKVSDVRFRSPVYPGDSTVIEVKKKDVAAGFTMMSGSIKKADGTRVLTVDFTVAWKTPEKPATQS
;
A
#
# COMPACT_ATOMS: atom_id res chain seq x y z
N MET A 1 -12.75 -12.21 9.78
CA MET A 1 -11.71 -11.29 10.33
C MET A 1 -10.44 -11.44 9.50
N PHE A 2 -9.84 -10.35 9.10
CA PHE A 2 -8.59 -10.38 8.35
C PHE A 2 -7.38 -10.49 9.29
N PRO A 3 -6.26 -11.09 8.84
CA PRO A 3 -5.01 -11.05 9.57
C PRO A 3 -4.54 -9.61 9.79
N ALA A 4 -3.66 -9.40 10.77
CA ALA A 4 -3.00 -8.12 10.92
C ALA A 4 -2.12 -7.83 9.69
N VAL A 5 -2.02 -6.56 9.30
CA VAL A 5 -1.23 -6.18 8.11
C VAL A 5 0.23 -6.63 8.22
N THR A 6 0.79 -6.63 9.42
CA THR A 6 2.16 -7.07 9.70
C THR A 6 2.37 -8.59 9.56
N GLU A 7 1.31 -9.37 9.50
CA GLU A 7 1.38 -10.81 9.21
C GLU A 7 1.45 -11.10 7.69
N LEU A 8 1.08 -10.12 6.87
CA LEU A 8 0.95 -10.29 5.44
C LEU A 8 2.07 -9.62 4.65
N ILE A 9 2.57 -8.47 5.11
CA ILE A 9 3.62 -7.71 4.42
C ILE A 9 4.81 -7.46 5.35
N PRO A 10 6.04 -7.33 4.79
CA PRO A 10 7.25 -7.15 5.60
C PRO A 10 7.44 -5.75 6.17
N HIS A 11 6.68 -4.79 5.70
CA HIS A 11 6.75 -3.39 6.13
C HIS A 11 6.51 -3.25 7.63
N ARG A 12 7.24 -2.34 8.28
CA ARG A 12 7.13 -2.05 9.71
C ARG A 12 7.20 -0.54 9.95
N SER A 13 6.63 -0.09 11.07
CA SER A 13 6.80 1.28 11.52
C SER A 13 8.30 1.65 11.57
N PRO A 14 8.70 2.83 11.11
CA PRO A 14 7.86 3.98 10.70
C PRO A 14 7.42 3.99 9.23
N PHE A 15 7.63 2.92 8.47
CA PHE A 15 7.28 2.82 7.05
C PHE A 15 6.13 1.83 6.79
N LEU A 16 5.14 1.82 7.66
CA LEU A 16 3.91 1.06 7.50
C LEU A 16 2.75 2.06 7.39
N PHE A 17 2.09 2.10 6.22
CA PHE A 17 1.09 3.11 5.88
C PHE A 17 -0.29 2.52 5.60
N VAL A 18 -0.59 1.39 6.18
CA VAL A 18 -1.91 0.76 6.21
C VAL A 18 -2.19 0.25 7.62
N ASP A 19 -3.34 0.58 8.18
CA ASP A 19 -3.69 0.16 9.54
C ASP A 19 -4.43 -1.17 9.56
N GLU A 20 -5.41 -1.34 8.67
CA GLU A 20 -6.26 -2.53 8.65
C GLU A 20 -6.87 -2.79 7.27
N ILE A 21 -7.21 -4.04 7.03
CA ILE A 21 -8.01 -4.47 5.88
C ILE A 21 -9.49 -4.34 6.26
N VAL A 22 -10.28 -3.72 5.38
CA VAL A 22 -11.71 -3.53 5.57
C VAL A 22 -12.52 -4.61 4.85
N SER A 23 -12.17 -4.86 3.59
CA SER A 23 -12.88 -5.86 2.78
C SER A 23 -12.02 -6.36 1.62
N GLU A 24 -12.34 -7.55 1.14
CA GLU A 24 -11.68 -8.19 0.00
C GLU A 24 -12.73 -8.64 -1.01
N THR A 25 -12.41 -8.53 -2.29
CA THR A 25 -13.15 -9.13 -3.39
C THR A 25 -12.22 -10.04 -4.21
N ALA A 26 -12.74 -10.72 -5.23
CA ALA A 26 -11.92 -11.59 -6.08
C ALA A 26 -10.76 -10.87 -6.76
N ASP A 27 -10.90 -9.58 -7.04
CA ASP A 27 -9.92 -8.76 -7.77
C ASP A 27 -9.52 -7.49 -7.05
N GLY A 28 -9.85 -7.30 -5.78
CA GLY A 28 -9.51 -6.08 -5.07
C GLY A 28 -9.50 -6.17 -3.56
N LEU A 29 -9.03 -5.11 -2.96
CA LEU A 29 -8.93 -4.96 -1.51
C LEU A 29 -9.27 -3.53 -1.13
N VAL A 30 -9.96 -3.37 -0.01
CA VAL A 30 -10.17 -2.08 0.64
C VAL A 30 -9.48 -2.10 1.99
N ALA A 31 -8.70 -1.07 2.26
CA ALA A 31 -7.97 -0.90 3.51
C ALA A 31 -8.18 0.51 4.07
N ARG A 32 -7.71 0.74 5.28
CA ARG A 32 -7.85 2.01 5.99
C ARG A 32 -6.53 2.44 6.61
N ARG A 33 -6.30 3.76 6.62
CA ARG A 33 -5.17 4.39 7.28
C ARG A 33 -5.59 5.70 7.95
N THR A 34 -5.25 5.86 9.21
CA THR A 34 -5.31 7.15 9.91
C THR A 34 -3.91 7.76 9.96
N TRP A 35 -3.79 9.00 9.47
CA TRP A 35 -2.54 9.75 9.41
C TRP A 35 -2.38 10.52 10.72
N ARG A 36 -1.54 10.02 11.62
CA ARG A 36 -1.40 10.56 12.97
C ARG A 36 -0.50 11.80 12.98
N ALA A 37 -0.83 12.74 13.85
CA ALA A 37 -0.10 14.01 13.96
C ALA A 37 1.37 13.85 14.37
N ASP A 38 1.73 12.74 15.02
CA ASP A 38 3.09 12.43 15.48
C ASP A 38 3.95 11.66 14.45
N GLU A 39 3.49 11.52 13.22
CA GLU A 39 4.25 10.88 12.16
C GLU A 39 5.52 11.67 11.84
N PHE A 40 6.65 10.96 11.67
CA PHE A 40 7.98 11.58 11.56
C PHE A 40 8.12 12.59 10.41
N PHE A 41 7.45 12.36 9.29
CA PHE A 41 7.60 13.17 8.07
C PHE A 41 6.95 14.56 8.19
N TYR A 42 6.01 14.78 9.09
CA TYR A 42 5.38 16.09 9.27
C TYR A 42 6.32 17.16 9.81
N GLN A 43 7.40 16.77 10.48
CA GLN A 43 8.41 17.69 10.99
C GLN A 43 9.09 18.48 9.86
N GLY A 44 9.29 17.85 8.72
CA GLY A 44 9.93 18.44 7.55
C GLY A 44 8.98 18.80 6.41
N HIS A 45 7.73 18.33 6.46
CA HIS A 45 6.79 18.47 5.33
C HIS A 45 5.42 19.03 5.78
N TYR A 46 5.22 20.29 6.17
CA TYR A 46 6.26 21.34 6.29
C TYR A 46 6.29 21.88 7.71
N PRO A 47 7.39 22.48 8.18
CA PRO A 47 7.43 23.10 9.51
C PRO A 47 6.31 24.14 9.68
N GLY A 48 5.49 23.97 10.73
CA GLY A 48 4.36 24.86 11.02
C GLY A 48 3.14 24.73 10.10
N ALA A 49 3.21 23.90 9.05
CA ALA A 49 2.11 23.66 8.10
C ALA A 49 2.16 22.19 7.60
N PRO A 50 1.91 21.21 8.47
CA PRO A 50 2.07 19.82 8.11
C PRO A 50 1.03 19.36 7.09
N ILE A 51 1.52 18.67 6.07
CA ILE A 51 0.71 18.03 5.03
C ILE A 51 1.33 16.68 4.70
N THR A 52 0.51 15.67 4.43
CA THR A 52 1.00 14.33 4.09
C THR A 52 1.69 14.34 2.73
N PRO A 53 2.95 13.88 2.63
CA PRO A 53 3.64 13.79 1.34
C PRO A 53 2.87 12.93 0.34
N GLY A 54 2.67 13.44 -0.87
CA GLY A 54 1.96 12.73 -1.92
C GLY A 54 2.59 11.37 -2.24
N VAL A 55 3.92 11.27 -2.19
CA VAL A 55 4.64 10.01 -2.42
C VAL A 55 4.33 8.95 -1.35
N LEU A 56 4.05 9.35 -0.11
CA LEU A 56 3.66 8.43 0.96
C LEU A 56 2.19 8.03 0.86
N LEU A 57 1.33 8.89 0.32
CA LEU A 57 -0.03 8.51 -0.06
C LEU A 57 0.00 7.42 -1.13
N CYS A 58 0.85 7.56 -2.14
CA CYS A 58 1.08 6.51 -3.13
C CYS A 58 1.57 5.22 -2.47
N GLU A 59 2.51 5.30 -1.53
CA GLU A 59 3.04 4.13 -0.81
C GLU A 59 1.95 3.40 -0.05
N SER A 60 0.98 4.10 0.54
CA SER A 60 -0.15 3.42 1.20
C SER A 60 -1.02 2.62 0.21
N VAL A 61 -1.14 3.08 -1.03
CA VAL A 61 -1.78 2.32 -2.11
C VAL A 61 -0.95 1.09 -2.48
N PHE A 62 0.37 1.24 -2.63
CA PHE A 62 1.25 0.14 -2.99
C PHE A 62 1.28 -0.95 -1.91
N GLN A 63 1.30 -0.56 -0.65
CA GLN A 63 1.21 -1.50 0.47
C GLN A 63 -0.13 -2.22 0.51
N THR A 64 -1.22 -1.54 0.18
CA THR A 64 -2.53 -2.18 0.03
C THR A 64 -2.54 -3.19 -1.13
N GLY A 65 -1.90 -2.87 -2.23
CA GLY A 65 -1.69 -3.82 -3.33
C GLY A 65 -0.86 -5.04 -2.91
N ALA A 66 0.18 -4.82 -2.11
CA ALA A 66 0.98 -5.91 -1.55
C ALA A 66 0.18 -6.81 -0.60
N LEU A 67 -0.70 -6.23 0.21
CA LEU A 67 -1.63 -6.97 1.06
C LEU A 67 -2.57 -7.86 0.23
N PHE A 68 -3.12 -7.31 -0.85
CA PHE A 68 -3.96 -8.09 -1.77
C PHE A 68 -3.21 -9.28 -2.36
N MET A 69 -1.99 -9.06 -2.86
CA MET A 69 -1.15 -10.12 -3.41
C MET A 69 -0.78 -11.17 -2.35
N ALA A 70 -0.50 -10.76 -1.13
CA ALA A 70 -0.19 -11.66 -0.03
C ALA A 70 -1.39 -12.56 0.33
N LEU A 71 -2.60 -12.01 0.35
CA LEU A 71 -3.82 -12.78 0.56
C LEU A 71 -4.06 -13.78 -0.57
N GLN A 72 -3.86 -13.37 -1.81
CA GLN A 72 -3.97 -14.24 -2.99
C GLN A 72 -2.94 -15.38 -2.93
N ALA A 73 -1.70 -15.08 -2.62
CA ALA A 73 -0.63 -16.07 -2.47
C ALA A 73 -0.94 -17.07 -1.34
N ARG A 74 -1.43 -16.58 -0.20
CA ARG A 74 -1.81 -17.39 0.95
C ARG A 74 -2.96 -18.34 0.59
N ALA A 75 -3.98 -17.87 -0.12
CA ALA A 75 -5.09 -18.67 -0.60
C ALA A 75 -4.64 -19.75 -1.61
N ALA A 76 -3.56 -19.50 -2.36
CA ALA A 76 -2.95 -20.46 -3.28
C ALA A 76 -1.95 -21.42 -2.59
N GLY A 77 -1.81 -21.36 -1.26
CA GLY A 77 -0.96 -22.28 -0.48
C GLY A 77 0.47 -21.80 -0.22
N SER A 78 0.84 -20.58 -0.59
CA SER A 78 2.14 -20.02 -0.27
C SER A 78 2.29 -19.76 1.23
N LYS A 79 3.49 -20.01 1.76
CA LYS A 79 3.80 -19.75 3.17
C LYS A 79 4.21 -18.29 3.41
N PRO A 80 4.03 -17.76 4.62
CA PRO A 80 4.53 -16.43 4.97
C PRO A 80 6.02 -16.30 4.66
N GLY A 81 6.42 -15.21 4.02
CA GLY A 81 7.82 -14.94 3.68
C GLY A 81 8.36 -15.60 2.40
N GLU A 82 7.54 -16.36 1.67
CA GLU A 82 7.96 -16.98 0.40
C GLU A 82 8.04 -16.03 -0.79
N GLY A 83 7.77 -14.77 -0.60
CA GLY A 83 7.91 -13.76 -1.64
C GLY A 83 7.72 -12.36 -1.11
N VAL A 84 8.25 -11.38 -1.83
CA VAL A 84 8.10 -9.96 -1.54
C VAL A 84 7.57 -9.24 -2.77
N PRO A 85 6.69 -8.25 -2.58
CA PRO A 85 6.25 -7.40 -3.68
C PRO A 85 7.35 -6.42 -4.05
N LEU A 86 7.67 -6.32 -5.33
CA LEU A 86 8.58 -5.33 -5.87
C LEU A 86 7.86 -4.46 -6.87
N MET A 87 7.94 -3.15 -6.69
CA MET A 87 7.35 -2.19 -7.60
C MET A 87 8.11 -2.19 -8.93
N ALA A 88 7.41 -2.41 -10.04
CA ALA A 88 7.99 -2.43 -11.37
C ALA A 88 7.66 -1.18 -12.17
N LYS A 89 6.46 -0.60 -11.99
CA LYS A 89 6.01 0.57 -12.74
C LYS A 89 4.97 1.33 -11.95
N VAL A 90 5.04 2.65 -12.02
CA VAL A 90 4.01 3.58 -11.52
C VAL A 90 3.66 4.53 -12.64
N SER A 91 2.38 4.73 -12.91
CA SER A 91 1.90 5.62 -13.96
C SER A 91 0.57 6.28 -13.59
N ASP A 92 0.24 7.35 -14.29
CA ASP A 92 -1.04 8.06 -14.16
C ASP A 92 -1.40 8.45 -12.72
N VAL A 93 -0.41 8.94 -11.98
CA VAL A 93 -0.65 9.46 -10.64
C VAL A 93 -1.35 10.81 -10.74
N ARG A 94 -2.51 10.92 -10.10
CA ARG A 94 -3.29 12.16 -10.03
C ARG A 94 -3.63 12.48 -8.59
N PHE A 95 -3.16 13.63 -8.10
CA PHE A 95 -3.47 14.16 -6.77
C PHE A 95 -4.63 15.15 -6.88
N ARG A 96 -5.66 14.97 -6.06
CA ARG A 96 -6.87 15.78 -6.11
C ARG A 96 -7.10 16.61 -4.86
N SER A 97 -6.77 16.09 -3.69
CA SER A 97 -6.98 16.77 -2.41
C SER A 97 -5.87 16.43 -1.43
N PRO A 98 -5.42 17.38 -0.61
CA PRO A 98 -4.42 17.13 0.41
C PRO A 98 -4.97 16.32 1.57
N VAL A 99 -4.09 15.58 2.23
CA VAL A 99 -4.36 14.85 3.49
C VAL A 99 -3.55 15.50 4.60
N TYR A 100 -4.22 15.85 5.69
CA TYR A 100 -3.63 16.51 6.85
C TYR A 100 -3.49 15.55 8.02
N PRO A 101 -2.63 15.89 9.01
CA PRO A 101 -2.56 15.13 10.25
C PRO A 101 -3.93 14.95 10.89
N GLY A 102 -4.25 13.73 11.29
CA GLY A 102 -5.55 13.35 11.86
C GLY A 102 -6.59 12.86 10.85
N ASP A 103 -6.38 13.07 9.56
CA ASP A 103 -7.28 12.55 8.54
C ASP A 103 -7.23 11.03 8.45
N SER A 104 -8.39 10.41 8.28
CA SER A 104 -8.53 8.99 7.95
C SER A 104 -8.84 8.83 6.47
N THR A 105 -8.18 7.85 5.86
CA THR A 105 -8.32 7.54 4.43
C THR A 105 -8.75 6.11 4.22
N VAL A 106 -9.53 5.90 3.18
CA VAL A 106 -9.92 4.58 2.66
C VAL A 106 -9.18 4.37 1.36
N ILE A 107 -8.48 3.26 1.26
CA ILE A 107 -7.61 2.90 0.14
C ILE A 107 -8.24 1.71 -0.57
N GLU A 108 -8.45 1.81 -1.86
CA GLU A 108 -8.97 0.71 -2.68
C GLU A 108 -7.98 0.37 -3.77
N VAL A 109 -7.70 -0.92 -3.95
CA VAL A 109 -6.91 -1.44 -5.07
C VAL A 109 -7.71 -2.47 -5.84
N LYS A 110 -7.52 -2.48 -7.17
CA LYS A 110 -8.12 -3.47 -8.07
C LYS A 110 -7.07 -4.04 -9.00
N LYS A 111 -7.04 -5.37 -9.09
CA LYS A 111 -6.25 -6.07 -10.09
C LYS A 111 -6.91 -5.89 -11.45
N LYS A 112 -6.15 -5.44 -12.43
CA LYS A 112 -6.61 -5.24 -13.80
C LYS A 112 -6.16 -6.36 -14.73
N ASP A 113 -4.91 -6.80 -14.59
CA ASP A 113 -4.34 -7.83 -15.46
C ASP A 113 -3.13 -8.49 -14.79
N VAL A 114 -2.78 -9.67 -15.27
CA VAL A 114 -1.58 -10.40 -14.88
C VAL A 114 -0.90 -10.91 -16.14
N ALA A 115 0.37 -10.58 -16.33
CA ALA A 115 1.14 -11.02 -17.49
C ALA A 115 2.61 -11.18 -17.11
N ALA A 116 3.22 -12.31 -17.51
CA ALA A 116 4.65 -12.58 -17.37
C ALA A 116 5.19 -12.38 -15.93
N GLY A 117 4.42 -12.72 -14.91
CA GLY A 117 4.80 -12.56 -13.50
C GLY A 117 4.57 -11.16 -12.93
N PHE A 118 3.98 -10.26 -13.71
CA PHE A 118 3.60 -8.93 -13.27
C PHE A 118 2.10 -8.83 -13.04
N THR A 119 1.72 -8.17 -11.96
CA THR A 119 0.31 -7.85 -11.65
C THR A 119 0.09 -6.36 -11.83
N MET A 120 -0.79 -6.02 -12.75
CA MET A 120 -1.20 -4.63 -13.01
C MET A 120 -2.42 -4.29 -12.17
N MET A 121 -2.34 -3.18 -11.44
CA MET A 121 -3.37 -2.72 -10.53
C MET A 121 -3.69 -1.25 -10.73
N SER A 122 -4.89 -0.87 -10.33
CA SER A 122 -5.27 0.52 -10.10
C SER A 122 -5.57 0.73 -8.63
N GLY A 123 -5.27 1.90 -8.12
CA GLY A 123 -5.55 2.27 -6.76
C GLY A 123 -6.16 3.66 -6.64
N SER A 124 -6.91 3.86 -5.58
CA SER A 124 -7.50 5.14 -5.23
C SER A 124 -7.51 5.35 -3.72
N ILE A 125 -7.46 6.60 -3.31
CA ILE A 125 -7.66 7.01 -1.92
C ILE A 125 -8.80 8.01 -1.86
N LYS A 126 -9.66 7.84 -0.84
CA LYS A 126 -10.68 8.81 -0.42
C LYS A 126 -10.55 9.06 1.06
N LYS A 127 -10.91 10.26 1.50
CA LYS A 127 -11.13 10.53 2.93
C LYS A 127 -12.40 9.84 3.41
N ALA A 128 -12.57 9.73 4.73
CA ALA A 128 -13.75 9.14 5.35
C ALA A 128 -15.07 9.80 4.91
N ASP A 129 -15.04 11.10 4.59
CA ASP A 129 -16.19 11.86 4.09
C ASP A 129 -16.47 11.67 2.58
N GLY A 130 -15.67 10.85 1.88
CA GLY A 130 -15.80 10.61 0.45
C GLY A 130 -14.99 11.54 -0.46
N THR A 131 -14.28 12.51 0.10
CA THR A 131 -13.41 13.42 -0.68
C THR A 131 -12.32 12.61 -1.39
N ARG A 132 -12.20 12.77 -2.70
CA ARG A 132 -11.18 12.09 -3.51
C ARG A 132 -9.80 12.68 -3.23
N VAL A 133 -8.83 11.82 -2.94
CA VAL A 133 -7.45 12.20 -2.63
C VAL A 133 -6.52 11.95 -3.79
N LEU A 134 -6.46 10.72 -4.29
CA LEU A 134 -5.63 10.37 -5.44
C LEU A 134 -6.12 9.12 -6.17
N THR A 135 -5.63 8.99 -7.40
CA THR A 135 -5.69 7.76 -8.20
C THR A 135 -4.31 7.45 -8.76
N VAL A 136 -3.99 6.18 -8.95
CA VAL A 136 -2.70 5.73 -9.49
C VAL A 136 -2.82 4.37 -10.14
N ASP A 137 -2.11 4.17 -11.25
CA ASP A 137 -1.90 2.85 -11.85
C ASP A 137 -0.49 2.36 -11.52
N PHE A 138 -0.35 1.07 -11.20
CA PHE A 138 0.94 0.49 -10.83
C PHE A 138 1.03 -0.98 -11.17
N THR A 139 2.26 -1.46 -11.31
CA THR A 139 2.57 -2.84 -11.62
C THR A 139 3.54 -3.39 -10.60
N VAL A 140 3.24 -4.57 -10.09
CA VAL A 140 4.01 -5.24 -9.03
C VAL A 140 4.48 -6.60 -9.54
N ALA A 141 5.75 -6.92 -9.27
CA ALA A 141 6.31 -8.27 -9.39
C ALA A 141 6.38 -8.91 -8.02
N TRP A 142 5.98 -10.18 -7.92
CA TRP A 142 6.20 -10.97 -6.71
C TRP A 142 7.48 -11.78 -6.89
N LYS A 143 8.48 -11.53 -6.05
CA LYS A 143 9.78 -12.20 -6.15
C LYS A 143 10.16 -12.87 -4.83
N THR A 144 10.82 -14.02 -4.95
CA THR A 144 11.49 -14.63 -3.81
C THR A 144 12.73 -13.79 -3.47
N PRO A 145 12.93 -13.39 -2.19
CA PRO A 145 14.11 -12.63 -1.81
C PRO A 145 15.37 -13.44 -2.12
N GLU A 146 16.35 -12.82 -2.76
CA GLU A 146 17.68 -13.40 -2.86
C GLU A 146 18.29 -13.44 -1.47
N LYS A 147 18.80 -14.62 -1.05
CA LYS A 147 19.60 -14.69 0.17
C LYS A 147 20.82 -13.82 -0.03
N PRO A 148 21.17 -12.95 0.93
CA PRO A 148 22.44 -12.25 0.85
C PRO A 148 23.55 -13.28 0.70
N ALA A 149 24.45 -13.04 -0.27
CA ALA A 149 25.62 -13.89 -0.43
C ALA A 149 26.35 -13.98 0.91
N THR A 150 26.46 -15.18 1.44
CA THR A 150 27.27 -15.43 2.65
C THR A 150 28.69 -14.98 2.32
N GLN A 151 29.12 -13.89 2.91
CA GLN A 151 30.56 -13.55 2.88
C GLN A 151 31.26 -14.63 3.68
N SER A 152 31.93 -15.50 2.95
CA SER A 152 32.87 -16.47 3.52
C SER A 152 34.17 -15.77 3.90
#